data_3cfc63f254eb6fe1c8585afe73ffe374
#
_entry.id   3cfc63f254eb6fe1c8585afe73ffe374
#
_cell.length_a   1.000
_cell.length_b   1.000
_cell.length_c   1.000
_cell.angle_alpha   90.00
_cell.angle_beta   90.00
_cell.angle_gamma   90.00
#
_symmetry.space_group_name_H-M   'P 1'
#
loop_
_entity.id
_entity.type
_entity.pdbx_description
1 polymer ?
#
loop_
_entity_poly.entity_id
_entity_poly.type
_entity_poly.pdbx_seq_one_letter_code
_entity_poly.pdbx_strand_id
1 'polypeptide(L)'
;MTAARPVAVITGAASGIGAACADQFRRSAWQTAGIDLHLSDTDLPLTADVANRAAATAAVSEVAARFGRIDLLVSAAGYYEEGIDVADISHDQWDRMLAVILGGTVNTFAAVLPHMLARGEGSIVAISSELALAGSVTDLHYVAAKGAVLGFAKSLAVELAQTSIRVNVVAPGPTDTPLLAPGSPWRTPGYLATLPLGRLVRPQEIAAAVYFLATEGELYCGEVLSPNAGAVI
;
A
#
# COMPACT_ATOMS: atom_id res chain seq x y z
N MET A 1 0.77 8.98 33.29
CA MET A 1 -0.17 8.59 32.23
C MET A 1 0.66 7.99 31.12
N THR A 2 0.46 6.73 30.78
CA THR A 2 1.12 6.13 29.59
C THR A 2 0.63 6.85 28.35
N ALA A 3 1.55 7.32 27.51
CA ALA A 3 1.20 7.95 26.24
C ALA A 3 0.31 6.97 25.41
N ALA A 4 -0.73 7.50 24.77
CA ALA A 4 -1.59 6.70 23.94
C ALA A 4 -0.76 6.09 22.79
N ARG A 5 -0.92 4.78 22.56
CA ARG A 5 -0.22 4.06 21.48
C ARG A 5 -0.61 4.64 20.12
N PRO A 6 0.34 4.83 19.21
CA PRO A 6 0.02 5.26 17.85
C PRO A 6 -0.81 4.19 17.11
N VAL A 7 -1.58 4.61 16.12
CA VAL A 7 -2.55 3.80 15.37
C VAL A 7 -2.20 3.75 13.90
N ALA A 8 -2.02 2.55 13.37
CA ALA A 8 -1.82 2.29 11.95
C ALA A 8 -3.09 1.67 11.33
N VAL A 9 -3.62 2.32 10.30
CA VAL A 9 -4.65 1.76 9.41
C VAL A 9 -3.95 1.14 8.21
N ILE A 10 -4.25 -0.13 7.91
CA ILE A 10 -3.58 -0.88 6.86
C ILE A 10 -4.65 -1.51 5.97
N THR A 11 -4.67 -1.16 4.68
CA THR A 11 -5.53 -1.85 3.71
C THR A 11 -4.80 -3.02 3.07
N GLY A 12 -5.54 -4.06 2.65
CA GLY A 12 -4.92 -5.30 2.18
C GLY A 12 -4.23 -6.09 3.31
N ALA A 13 -4.72 -5.95 4.55
CA ALA A 13 -4.04 -6.43 5.75
C ALA A 13 -4.15 -7.95 5.99
N ALA A 14 -4.98 -8.68 5.23
CA ALA A 14 -5.16 -10.11 5.41
C ALA A 14 -4.01 -10.95 4.84
N SER A 15 -3.18 -10.40 3.96
CA SER A 15 -2.10 -11.16 3.32
C SER A 15 -0.92 -10.28 2.87
N GLY A 16 0.15 -10.92 2.41
CA GLY A 16 1.27 -10.30 1.70
C GLY A 16 1.90 -9.10 2.43
N ILE A 17 2.08 -8.00 1.71
CA ILE A 17 2.73 -6.79 2.22
C ILE A 17 1.90 -6.16 3.35
N GLY A 18 0.57 -6.09 3.19
CA GLY A 18 -0.31 -5.51 4.21
C GLY A 18 -0.23 -6.26 5.54
N ALA A 19 -0.27 -7.60 5.52
CA ALA A 19 -0.12 -8.42 6.72
C ALA A 19 1.27 -8.26 7.36
N ALA A 20 2.33 -8.19 6.55
CA ALA A 20 3.68 -7.94 7.05
C ALA A 20 3.82 -6.55 7.71
N CYS A 21 3.16 -5.52 7.15
CA CYS A 21 3.09 -4.20 7.79
C CYS A 21 2.35 -4.28 9.13
N ALA A 22 1.19 -4.95 9.17
CA ALA A 22 0.42 -5.09 10.40
C ALA A 22 1.25 -5.76 11.51
N ASP A 23 1.95 -6.84 11.20
CA ASP A 23 2.85 -7.53 12.13
C ASP A 23 4.01 -6.62 12.58
N GLN A 24 4.67 -5.92 11.67
CA GLN A 24 5.76 -4.99 11.98
C GLN A 24 5.32 -3.90 12.97
N PHE A 25 4.18 -3.23 12.68
CA PHE A 25 3.68 -2.15 13.55
C PHE A 25 3.21 -2.67 14.90
N ARG A 26 2.53 -3.82 14.96
CA ARG A 26 2.12 -4.45 16.22
C ARG A 26 3.31 -4.80 17.10
N ARG A 27 4.38 -5.39 16.54
CA ARG A 27 5.64 -5.67 17.27
C ARG A 27 6.32 -4.39 17.79
N SER A 28 6.11 -3.26 17.11
CA SER A 28 6.62 -1.96 17.51
C SER A 28 5.68 -1.21 18.47
N ALA A 29 4.77 -1.91 19.11
CA ALA A 29 3.81 -1.40 20.09
C ALA A 29 2.80 -0.38 19.55
N TRP A 30 2.50 -0.40 18.24
CA TRP A 30 1.37 0.33 17.64
C TRP A 30 0.07 -0.47 17.83
N GLN A 31 -1.05 0.22 17.80
CA GLN A 31 -2.36 -0.39 17.56
C GLN A 31 -2.56 -0.49 16.04
N THR A 32 -3.10 -1.62 15.58
CA THR A 32 -3.30 -1.88 14.15
C THR A 32 -4.76 -2.10 13.83
N ALA A 33 -5.25 -1.44 12.78
CA ALA A 33 -6.55 -1.70 12.17
C ALA A 33 -6.34 -2.18 10.74
N GLY A 34 -6.87 -3.35 10.42
CA GLY A 34 -6.77 -3.94 9.09
C GLY A 34 -8.08 -3.83 8.33
N ILE A 35 -8.03 -3.29 7.12
CA ILE A 35 -9.18 -3.21 6.20
C ILE A 35 -8.90 -4.14 5.03
N ASP A 36 -9.71 -5.16 4.83
CA ASP A 36 -9.54 -6.16 3.77
C ASP A 36 -10.90 -6.78 3.42
N LEU A 37 -10.98 -7.53 2.34
CA LEU A 37 -12.12 -8.38 2.01
C LEU A 37 -12.21 -9.62 2.92
N HIS A 38 -11.10 -9.97 3.56
CA HIS A 38 -10.94 -11.08 4.48
C HIS A 38 -10.49 -10.60 5.86
N LEU A 39 -10.75 -11.40 6.88
CA LEU A 39 -10.29 -11.09 8.23
C LEU A 39 -8.76 -11.07 8.31
N SER A 40 -8.21 -10.04 8.92
CA SER A 40 -6.78 -9.85 9.14
C SER A 40 -6.38 -10.09 10.60
N ASP A 41 -5.12 -10.45 10.84
CA ASP A 41 -4.53 -10.55 12.19
C ASP A 41 -4.07 -9.16 12.66
N THR A 42 -5.04 -8.33 13.07
CA THR A 42 -4.84 -6.97 13.58
C THR A 42 -5.64 -6.76 14.86
N ASP A 43 -5.35 -5.68 15.62
CA ASP A 43 -6.09 -5.37 16.85
C ASP A 43 -7.57 -5.00 16.56
N LEU A 44 -7.84 -4.52 15.35
CA LEU A 44 -9.20 -4.24 14.85
C LEU A 44 -9.30 -4.70 13.37
N PRO A 45 -9.73 -5.94 13.12
CA PRO A 45 -9.99 -6.42 11.76
C PRO A 45 -11.35 -5.90 11.25
N LEU A 46 -11.36 -5.27 10.09
CA LEU A 46 -12.53 -4.70 9.43
C LEU A 46 -12.69 -5.29 8.03
N THR A 47 -13.83 -5.87 7.74
CA THR A 47 -14.13 -6.39 6.41
C THR A 47 -14.82 -5.32 5.57
N ALA A 48 -14.08 -4.80 4.56
CA ALA A 48 -14.60 -3.80 3.64
C ALA A 48 -13.88 -3.84 2.29
N ASP A 49 -14.63 -3.56 1.22
CA ASP A 49 -14.06 -3.31 -0.10
C ASP A 49 -13.63 -1.85 -0.20
N VAL A 50 -12.33 -1.60 -0.36
CA VAL A 50 -11.78 -0.25 -0.51
C VAL A 50 -12.23 0.45 -1.80
N ALA A 51 -12.61 -0.29 -2.84
CA ALA A 51 -13.21 0.27 -4.05
C ALA A 51 -14.58 0.92 -3.78
N ASN A 52 -15.26 0.49 -2.72
CA ASN A 52 -16.50 1.12 -2.27
C ASN A 52 -16.19 2.25 -1.28
N ARG A 53 -16.37 3.49 -1.74
CA ARG A 53 -16.08 4.69 -0.93
C ARG A 53 -16.83 4.72 0.41
N ALA A 54 -18.10 4.35 0.43
CA ALA A 54 -18.89 4.37 1.65
C ALA A 54 -18.37 3.32 2.66
N ALA A 55 -18.04 2.12 2.20
CA ALA A 55 -17.46 1.07 3.03
C ALA A 55 -16.08 1.47 3.59
N ALA A 56 -15.20 2.03 2.76
CA ALA A 56 -13.90 2.53 3.19
C ALA A 56 -14.03 3.64 4.24
N THR A 57 -14.95 4.60 4.02
CA THR A 57 -15.21 5.69 4.98
C THR A 57 -15.77 5.15 6.30
N ALA A 58 -16.70 4.21 6.26
CA ALA A 58 -17.26 3.61 7.47
C ALA A 58 -16.21 2.85 8.28
N ALA A 59 -15.35 2.08 7.60
CA ALA A 59 -14.27 1.35 8.25
C ALA A 59 -13.27 2.29 8.94
N VAL A 60 -12.82 3.37 8.27
CA VAL A 60 -11.93 4.38 8.86
C VAL A 60 -12.59 5.10 10.03
N SER A 61 -13.88 5.42 9.93
CA SER A 61 -14.64 6.04 11.02
C SER A 61 -14.71 5.14 12.26
N GLU A 62 -14.85 3.82 12.07
CA GLU A 62 -14.81 2.85 13.17
C GLU A 62 -13.43 2.82 13.85
N VAL A 63 -12.33 2.88 13.07
CA VAL A 63 -10.98 2.99 13.64
C VAL A 63 -10.86 4.25 14.50
N ALA A 64 -11.29 5.40 13.97
CA ALA A 64 -11.25 6.66 14.70
C ALA A 64 -12.09 6.63 15.99
N ALA A 65 -13.28 6.04 15.93
CA ALA A 65 -14.14 5.88 17.10
C ALA A 65 -13.52 4.93 18.14
N ARG A 66 -12.88 3.85 17.70
CA ARG A 66 -12.30 2.81 18.57
C ARG A 66 -11.03 3.26 19.28
N PHE A 67 -10.15 3.97 18.58
CA PHE A 67 -8.81 4.31 19.07
C PHE A 67 -8.61 5.80 19.34
N GLY A 68 -9.51 6.67 18.86
CA GLY A 68 -9.45 8.11 19.08
C GLY A 68 -8.39 8.86 18.27
N ARG A 69 -7.61 8.12 17.43
CA ARG A 69 -6.52 8.68 16.62
C ARG A 69 -6.21 7.81 15.41
N ILE A 70 -5.63 8.40 14.38
CA ILE A 70 -5.01 7.73 13.24
C ILE A 70 -3.68 8.43 12.96
N ASP A 71 -2.57 7.69 13.03
CA ASP A 71 -1.22 8.24 12.88
C ASP A 71 -0.60 7.84 11.53
N LEU A 72 -1.00 6.67 11.03
CA LEU A 72 -0.49 6.10 9.79
C LEU A 72 -1.62 5.50 8.97
N LEU A 73 -1.58 5.71 7.66
CA LEU A 73 -2.26 4.90 6.67
C LEU A 73 -1.23 4.17 5.81
N VAL A 74 -1.36 2.85 5.69
CA VAL A 74 -0.68 2.04 4.67
C VAL A 74 -1.72 1.57 3.67
N SER A 75 -1.70 2.12 2.44
CA SER A 75 -2.60 1.71 1.36
C SER A 75 -1.94 0.61 0.54
N ALA A 76 -2.20 -0.66 0.92
CA ALA A 76 -1.61 -1.83 0.28
C ALA A 76 -2.64 -2.76 -0.39
N ALA A 77 -3.94 -2.46 -0.31
CA ALA A 77 -4.96 -3.23 -1.00
C ALA A 77 -4.76 -3.19 -2.52
N GLY A 78 -4.90 -4.33 -3.15
CA GLY A 78 -4.76 -4.46 -4.59
C GLY A 78 -4.80 -5.91 -5.02
N TYR A 79 -4.83 -6.13 -6.32
CA TYR A 79 -4.73 -7.45 -6.94
C TYR A 79 -3.90 -7.33 -8.22
N TYR A 80 -3.59 -8.45 -8.83
CA TYR A 80 -2.77 -8.52 -10.02
C TYR A 80 -3.33 -9.57 -10.97
N GLU A 81 -3.43 -9.22 -12.22
CA GLU A 81 -3.74 -10.11 -13.33
C GLU A 81 -2.55 -10.03 -14.27
N GLU A 82 -1.80 -11.14 -14.40
CA GLU A 82 -0.57 -11.16 -15.17
C GLU A 82 -0.77 -11.70 -16.58
N GLY A 83 0.09 -11.26 -17.50
CA GLY A 83 0.22 -11.86 -18.82
C GLY A 83 -0.90 -11.53 -19.81
N ILE A 84 -1.58 -10.41 -19.68
CA ILE A 84 -2.65 -9.98 -20.57
C ILE A 84 -2.11 -8.91 -21.53
N ASP A 85 -2.12 -9.22 -22.82
CA ASP A 85 -1.74 -8.25 -23.85
C ASP A 85 -2.77 -7.11 -23.95
N VAL A 86 -2.31 -5.93 -24.36
CA VAL A 86 -3.16 -4.72 -24.41
C VAL A 86 -4.43 -4.91 -25.25
N ALA A 87 -4.36 -5.70 -26.32
CA ALA A 87 -5.51 -5.98 -27.18
C ALA A 87 -6.58 -6.86 -26.53
N ASP A 88 -6.20 -7.62 -25.51
CA ASP A 88 -7.05 -8.61 -24.84
C ASP A 88 -7.59 -8.13 -23.48
N ILE A 89 -7.12 -6.97 -22.99
CA ILE A 89 -7.66 -6.34 -21.77
C ILE A 89 -9.09 -5.88 -22.03
N SER A 90 -10.06 -6.52 -21.38
CA SER A 90 -11.46 -6.08 -21.44
C SER A 90 -11.68 -4.76 -20.68
N HIS A 91 -12.74 -4.02 -21.03
CA HIS A 91 -13.14 -2.82 -20.30
C HIS A 91 -13.39 -3.13 -18.80
N ASP A 92 -14.02 -4.24 -18.49
CA ASP A 92 -14.31 -4.64 -17.11
C ASP A 92 -13.05 -4.90 -16.29
N GLN A 93 -12.02 -5.54 -16.88
CA GLN A 93 -10.72 -5.75 -16.23
C GLN A 93 -10.01 -4.42 -15.99
N TRP A 94 -10.02 -3.54 -16.99
CA TRP A 94 -9.46 -2.20 -16.88
C TRP A 94 -10.13 -1.39 -15.77
N ASP A 95 -11.45 -1.30 -15.79
CA ASP A 95 -12.23 -0.52 -14.82
C ASP A 95 -12.05 -1.08 -13.41
N ARG A 96 -12.08 -2.41 -13.24
CA ARG A 96 -11.87 -3.06 -11.95
C ARG A 96 -10.46 -2.79 -11.40
N MET A 97 -9.43 -2.87 -12.26
CA MET A 97 -8.04 -2.60 -11.85
C MET A 97 -7.89 -1.17 -11.31
N LEU A 98 -8.44 -0.19 -12.05
CA LEU A 98 -8.44 1.20 -11.60
C LEU A 98 -9.31 1.41 -10.36
N ALA A 99 -10.48 0.82 -10.29
CA ALA A 99 -11.39 0.96 -9.14
C ALA A 99 -10.75 0.46 -7.84
N VAL A 100 -10.08 -0.70 -7.88
CA VAL A 100 -9.46 -1.28 -6.68
C VAL A 100 -8.17 -0.56 -6.31
N ILE A 101 -7.23 -0.43 -7.25
CA ILE A 101 -5.88 0.09 -6.95
C ILE A 101 -5.89 1.60 -6.75
N LEU A 102 -6.37 2.35 -7.73
CA LEU A 102 -6.41 3.81 -7.63
C LEU A 102 -7.60 4.27 -6.79
N GLY A 103 -8.80 3.81 -7.12
CA GLY A 103 -10.03 4.19 -6.41
C GLY A 103 -9.96 3.84 -4.92
N GLY A 104 -9.50 2.63 -4.59
CA GLY A 104 -9.30 2.20 -3.20
C GLY A 104 -8.29 3.06 -2.45
N THR A 105 -7.18 3.43 -3.10
CA THR A 105 -6.19 4.37 -2.55
C THR A 105 -6.83 5.73 -2.29
N VAL A 106 -7.50 6.33 -3.28
CA VAL A 106 -8.18 7.64 -3.15
C VAL A 106 -9.22 7.61 -2.04
N ASN A 107 -10.05 6.57 -1.97
CA ASN A 107 -11.11 6.43 -0.96
C ASN A 107 -10.55 6.39 0.46
N THR A 108 -9.50 5.60 0.69
CA THR A 108 -8.90 5.45 2.03
C THR A 108 -8.10 6.69 2.43
N PHE A 109 -7.41 7.36 1.50
CA PHE A 109 -6.74 8.64 1.75
C PHE A 109 -7.76 9.71 2.14
N ALA A 110 -8.83 9.87 1.36
CA ALA A 110 -9.89 10.81 1.65
C ALA A 110 -10.58 10.55 3.00
N ALA A 111 -10.67 9.28 3.41
CA ALA A 111 -11.27 8.91 4.67
C ALA A 111 -10.38 9.23 5.88
N VAL A 112 -9.06 9.00 5.81
CA VAL A 112 -8.15 9.25 6.95
C VAL A 112 -7.76 10.71 7.08
N LEU A 113 -7.71 11.46 5.98
CA LEU A 113 -7.19 12.83 5.94
C LEU A 113 -7.87 13.79 6.91
N PRO A 114 -9.21 13.82 7.07
CA PRO A 114 -9.86 14.68 8.05
C PRO A 114 -9.39 14.44 9.50
N HIS A 115 -9.12 13.18 9.85
CA HIS A 115 -8.64 12.80 11.19
C HIS A 115 -7.20 13.26 11.42
N MET A 116 -6.33 13.14 10.41
CA MET A 116 -4.94 13.59 10.47
C MET A 116 -4.86 15.13 10.50
N LEU A 117 -5.66 15.82 9.69
CA LEU A 117 -5.74 17.29 9.67
C LEU A 117 -6.22 17.85 11.02
N ALA A 118 -7.23 17.22 11.64
CA ALA A 118 -7.72 17.62 12.96
C ALA A 118 -6.66 17.46 14.07
N ARG A 119 -5.73 16.51 13.90
CA ARG A 119 -4.59 16.32 14.81
C ARG A 119 -3.39 17.22 14.48
N GLY A 120 -3.29 17.68 13.24
CA GLY A 120 -2.16 18.44 12.74
C GLY A 120 -0.94 17.60 12.34
N GLU A 121 -1.03 16.27 12.39
CA GLU A 121 0.08 15.34 12.04
C GLU A 121 -0.42 14.01 11.49
N GLY A 122 0.40 13.34 10.68
CA GLY A 122 0.12 12.01 10.14
C GLY A 122 1.15 11.54 9.12
N SER A 123 1.14 10.26 8.83
CA SER A 123 1.95 9.67 7.76
C SER A 123 1.06 8.81 6.86
N ILE A 124 1.22 8.93 5.56
CA ILE A 124 0.51 8.14 4.57
C ILE A 124 1.55 7.48 3.67
N VAL A 125 1.48 6.17 3.54
CA VAL A 125 2.35 5.38 2.66
C VAL A 125 1.50 4.57 1.69
N ALA A 126 1.59 4.87 0.40
CA ALA A 126 0.96 4.07 -0.65
C ALA A 126 1.91 2.98 -1.15
N ILE A 127 1.36 1.81 -1.45
CA ILE A 127 2.12 0.73 -2.11
C ILE A 127 1.84 0.78 -3.61
N SER A 128 2.87 1.18 -4.38
CA SER A 128 2.88 1.15 -5.84
C SER A 128 3.56 -0.14 -6.35
N SER A 129 4.40 -0.05 -7.37
CA SER A 129 5.21 -1.13 -7.94
C SER A 129 6.41 -0.54 -8.66
N GLU A 130 7.53 -1.27 -8.71
CA GLU A 130 8.66 -0.95 -9.59
C GLU A 130 8.25 -0.95 -11.06
N LEU A 131 7.25 -1.77 -11.43
CA LEU A 131 6.71 -1.79 -12.80
C LEU A 131 6.11 -0.43 -13.20
N ALA A 132 5.62 0.36 -12.24
CA ALA A 132 5.17 1.74 -12.51
C ALA A 132 6.34 2.70 -12.82
N LEU A 133 7.57 2.32 -12.48
CA LEU A 133 8.78 3.08 -12.77
C LEU A 133 9.44 2.63 -14.08
N ALA A 134 9.44 1.32 -14.35
CA ALA A 134 10.15 0.70 -15.47
C ALA A 134 9.26 0.36 -16.68
N GLY A 135 7.96 0.17 -16.47
CA GLY A 135 7.06 -0.46 -17.43
C GLY A 135 7.05 -1.99 -17.34
N SER A 136 6.10 -2.62 -18.03
CA SER A 136 5.99 -4.06 -18.19
C SER A 136 5.42 -4.39 -19.57
N VAL A 137 5.68 -5.60 -20.09
CA VAL A 137 5.29 -5.99 -21.46
C VAL A 137 3.82 -6.33 -21.57
N THR A 138 3.21 -6.96 -20.53
CA THR A 138 1.86 -7.53 -20.59
C THR A 138 0.96 -7.13 -19.42
N ASP A 139 1.35 -6.12 -18.64
CA ASP A 139 0.67 -5.76 -17.40
C ASP A 139 0.16 -4.32 -17.43
N LEU A 140 -0.24 -3.82 -18.61
CA LEU A 140 -0.46 -2.40 -18.84
C LEU A 140 -1.50 -1.78 -17.92
N HIS A 141 -2.62 -2.45 -17.66
CA HIS A 141 -3.67 -1.93 -16.77
C HIS A 141 -3.20 -1.86 -15.31
N TYR A 142 -2.42 -2.83 -14.85
CA TYR A 142 -1.80 -2.80 -13.53
C TYR A 142 -0.76 -1.67 -13.42
N VAL A 143 0.15 -1.58 -14.40
CA VAL A 143 1.17 -0.53 -14.46
C VAL A 143 0.54 0.87 -14.50
N ALA A 144 -0.50 1.05 -15.30
CA ALA A 144 -1.25 2.30 -15.37
C ALA A 144 -1.88 2.66 -14.01
N ALA A 145 -2.54 1.70 -13.35
CA ALA A 145 -3.15 1.92 -12.04
C ALA A 145 -2.09 2.26 -10.97
N LYS A 146 -0.97 1.53 -10.92
CA LYS A 146 0.14 1.78 -9.99
C LYS A 146 0.88 3.09 -10.29
N GLY A 147 1.01 3.45 -11.57
CA GLY A 147 1.54 4.76 -11.99
C GLY A 147 0.63 5.92 -11.58
N ALA A 148 -0.69 5.73 -11.68
CA ALA A 148 -1.66 6.72 -11.22
C ALA A 148 -1.57 6.94 -9.68
N VAL A 149 -1.31 5.90 -8.90
CA VAL A 149 -1.04 6.02 -7.45
C VAL A 149 0.19 6.89 -7.18
N LEU A 150 1.27 6.77 -7.98
CA LEU A 150 2.46 7.63 -7.84
C LEU A 150 2.09 9.10 -8.06
N GLY A 151 1.40 9.40 -9.15
CA GLY A 151 0.98 10.78 -9.48
C GLY A 151 0.06 11.36 -8.41
N PHE A 152 -0.92 10.58 -7.95
CA PHE A 152 -1.86 10.97 -6.90
C PHE A 152 -1.14 11.27 -5.58
N ALA A 153 -0.28 10.36 -5.11
CA ALA A 153 0.44 10.54 -3.85
C ALA A 153 1.37 11.76 -3.87
N LYS A 154 2.08 12.00 -4.98
CA LYS A 154 2.94 13.19 -5.15
C LYS A 154 2.12 14.48 -5.13
N SER A 155 0.98 14.52 -5.82
CA SER A 155 0.11 15.69 -5.83
C SER A 155 -0.45 15.99 -4.44
N LEU A 156 -0.87 14.95 -3.70
CA LEU A 156 -1.35 15.13 -2.33
C LEU A 156 -0.22 15.58 -1.37
N ALA A 157 1.01 15.10 -1.55
CA ALA A 157 2.16 15.57 -0.78
C ALA A 157 2.40 17.08 -0.96
N VAL A 158 2.25 17.58 -2.20
CA VAL A 158 2.36 19.02 -2.48
C VAL A 158 1.20 19.80 -1.85
N GLU A 159 -0.04 19.29 -1.93
CA GLU A 159 -1.22 19.92 -1.33
C GLU A 159 -1.07 20.04 0.20
N LEU A 160 -0.47 19.04 0.84
CA LEU A 160 -0.27 18.98 2.29
C LEU A 160 1.06 19.59 2.78
N ALA A 161 1.87 20.16 1.90
CA ALA A 161 3.23 20.63 2.21
C ALA A 161 3.32 21.67 3.35
N GLN A 162 2.22 22.37 3.65
CA GLN A 162 2.16 23.34 4.76
C GLN A 162 1.64 22.70 6.06
N THR A 163 1.49 21.37 6.10
CA THR A 163 1.06 20.61 7.28
C THR A 163 2.18 19.69 7.76
N SER A 164 2.01 19.05 8.91
CA SER A 164 2.90 17.97 9.36
C SER A 164 2.42 16.58 8.91
N ILE A 165 1.61 16.52 7.84
CA ILE A 165 1.18 15.26 7.24
C ILE A 165 2.08 14.94 6.06
N ARG A 166 2.73 13.78 6.11
CA ARG A 166 3.64 13.32 5.06
C ARG A 166 2.99 12.24 4.21
N VAL A 167 3.19 12.32 2.90
CA VAL A 167 2.69 11.32 1.94
C VAL A 167 3.89 10.82 1.14
N ASN A 168 4.12 9.50 1.18
CA ASN A 168 5.20 8.84 0.45
C ASN A 168 4.70 7.56 -0.22
N VAL A 169 5.52 7.01 -1.08
CA VAL A 169 5.22 5.77 -1.81
C VAL A 169 6.35 4.76 -1.60
N VAL A 170 5.98 3.51 -1.42
CA VAL A 170 6.88 2.38 -1.59
C VAL A 170 6.52 1.70 -2.91
N ALA A 171 7.51 1.47 -3.78
CA ALA A 171 7.38 0.80 -5.07
C ALA A 171 8.16 -0.53 -5.03
N PRO A 172 7.55 -1.60 -4.49
CA PRO A 172 8.23 -2.88 -4.34
C PRO A 172 8.59 -3.52 -5.67
N GLY A 173 9.67 -4.28 -5.67
CA GLY A 173 9.94 -5.29 -6.68
C GLY A 173 9.11 -6.56 -6.52
N PRO A 174 9.40 -7.60 -7.31
CA PRO A 174 8.69 -8.87 -7.26
C PRO A 174 8.80 -9.46 -5.85
N THR A 175 7.67 -9.47 -5.15
CA THR A 175 7.60 -9.78 -3.71
C THR A 175 6.94 -11.14 -3.50
N ASP A 176 7.51 -11.96 -2.61
CA ASP A 176 7.00 -13.30 -2.26
C ASP A 176 5.70 -13.21 -1.46
N THR A 177 4.59 -13.08 -2.17
CA THR A 177 3.24 -12.95 -1.62
C THR A 177 2.27 -13.84 -2.37
N PRO A 178 1.06 -14.08 -1.82
CA PRO A 178 0.00 -14.78 -2.55
C PRO A 178 -0.43 -14.09 -3.86
N LEU A 179 -0.13 -12.80 -4.03
CA LEU A 179 -0.39 -12.06 -5.26
C LEU A 179 0.35 -12.65 -6.46
N LEU A 180 1.57 -13.15 -6.26
CA LEU A 180 2.30 -13.93 -7.26
C LEU A 180 1.98 -15.42 -7.06
N ALA A 181 1.08 -15.96 -7.87
CA ALA A 181 0.68 -17.35 -7.80
C ALA A 181 1.89 -18.30 -7.86
N PRO A 182 1.80 -19.55 -7.34
CA PRO A 182 2.91 -20.50 -7.37
C PRO A 182 3.46 -20.78 -8.78
N GLY A 183 2.62 -20.69 -9.82
CA GLY A 183 3.00 -20.88 -11.23
C GLY A 183 3.41 -19.59 -11.96
N SER A 184 3.52 -18.47 -11.28
CA SER A 184 3.88 -17.18 -11.89
C SER A 184 5.26 -17.23 -12.57
N PRO A 185 5.41 -16.66 -13.78
CA PRO A 185 6.70 -16.50 -14.46
C PRO A 185 7.76 -15.82 -13.56
N TRP A 186 7.34 -14.93 -12.69
CA TRP A 186 8.19 -14.19 -11.74
C TRP A 186 8.81 -15.09 -10.65
N ARG A 187 8.36 -16.35 -10.50
CA ARG A 187 8.91 -17.35 -9.57
C ARG A 187 9.85 -18.34 -10.24
N THR A 188 10.03 -18.27 -11.54
CA THR A 188 10.89 -19.23 -12.27
C THR A 188 12.37 -19.03 -11.94
N PRO A 189 13.17 -20.10 -11.88
CA PRO A 189 14.62 -19.97 -11.68
C PRO A 189 15.29 -19.07 -12.71
N GLY A 190 14.80 -19.08 -13.97
CA GLY A 190 15.29 -18.22 -15.03
C GLY A 190 15.08 -16.74 -14.72
N TYR A 191 13.89 -16.38 -14.26
CA TYR A 191 13.62 -15.00 -13.86
C TYR A 191 14.44 -14.61 -12.61
N LEU A 192 14.44 -15.46 -11.58
CA LEU A 192 15.19 -15.15 -10.35
C LEU A 192 16.68 -14.92 -10.61
N ALA A 193 17.27 -15.65 -11.57
CA ALA A 193 18.65 -15.46 -11.98
C ALA A 193 18.92 -14.10 -12.65
N THR A 194 17.89 -13.39 -13.14
CA THR A 194 18.05 -12.02 -13.68
C THR A 194 18.10 -10.95 -12.58
N LEU A 195 17.62 -11.27 -11.39
CA LEU A 195 17.63 -10.34 -10.27
C LEU A 195 19.03 -10.31 -9.62
N PRO A 196 19.62 -9.14 -9.37
CA PRO A 196 20.91 -9.03 -8.69
C PRO A 196 20.98 -9.77 -7.34
N LEU A 197 19.87 -9.82 -6.59
CA LEU A 197 19.81 -10.58 -5.33
C LEU A 197 19.42 -12.06 -5.51
N GLY A 198 19.11 -12.52 -6.73
CA GLY A 198 18.77 -13.91 -7.04
C GLY A 198 17.51 -14.45 -6.36
N ARG A 199 16.66 -13.59 -5.83
CA ARG A 199 15.44 -13.97 -5.09
C ARG A 199 14.36 -12.89 -5.15
N LEU A 200 13.15 -13.29 -4.86
CA LEU A 200 12.05 -12.35 -4.60
C LEU A 200 12.31 -11.52 -3.32
N VAL A 201 11.74 -10.34 -3.28
CA VAL A 201 11.69 -9.50 -2.08
C VAL A 201 10.77 -10.17 -1.04
N ARG A 202 11.14 -10.15 0.23
CA ARG A 202 10.27 -10.65 1.30
C ARG A 202 9.29 -9.55 1.72
N PRO A 203 8.02 -9.86 2.03
CA PRO A 203 7.05 -8.87 2.51
C PRO A 203 7.56 -8.06 3.70
N GLN A 204 8.34 -8.68 4.59
CA GLN A 204 8.95 -8.02 5.77
C GLN A 204 9.97 -6.95 5.39
N GLU A 205 10.67 -7.09 4.24
CA GLU A 205 11.61 -6.08 3.76
C GLU A 205 10.85 -4.84 3.25
N ILE A 206 9.67 -5.05 2.65
CA ILE A 206 8.78 -3.95 2.29
C ILE A 206 8.19 -3.29 3.54
N ALA A 207 7.75 -4.07 4.51
CA ALA A 207 7.22 -3.56 5.78
C ALA A 207 8.27 -2.72 6.53
N ALA A 208 9.55 -3.08 6.47
CA ALA A 208 10.64 -2.30 7.06
C ALA A 208 10.81 -0.92 6.38
N ALA A 209 10.68 -0.86 5.05
CA ALA A 209 10.72 0.42 4.31
C ALA A 209 9.50 1.32 4.66
N VAL A 210 8.31 0.72 4.78
CA VAL A 210 7.10 1.42 5.24
C VAL A 210 7.29 1.94 6.66
N TYR A 211 7.82 1.11 7.56
CA TYR A 211 8.08 1.48 8.95
C TYR A 211 9.06 2.64 9.05
N PHE A 212 10.16 2.60 8.30
CA PHE A 212 11.13 3.70 8.21
C PHE A 212 10.46 5.01 7.79
N LEU A 213 9.67 5.01 6.71
CA LEU A 213 8.97 6.21 6.24
C LEU A 213 7.98 6.74 7.27
N ALA A 214 7.34 5.86 8.02
CA ALA A 214 6.36 6.24 9.03
C ALA A 214 6.99 6.86 10.29
N THR A 215 8.14 6.34 10.75
CA THR A 215 8.70 6.62 12.08
C THR A 215 10.00 7.44 12.06
N GLU A 216 10.83 7.29 11.02
CA GLU A 216 12.16 7.90 10.93
C GLU A 216 12.31 8.81 9.70
N GLY A 217 11.36 8.73 8.77
CA GLY A 217 11.42 9.42 7.49
C GLY A 217 10.93 10.87 7.53
N GLU A 218 11.28 11.68 8.51
CA GLU A 218 10.80 13.08 8.64
C GLU A 218 11.11 13.96 7.41
N LEU A 219 12.24 13.70 6.75
CA LEU A 219 12.67 14.44 5.57
C LEU A 219 12.01 13.97 4.26
N TYR A 220 11.25 12.87 4.30
CA TYR A 220 10.65 12.27 3.12
C TYR A 220 9.21 12.76 2.97
N CYS A 221 8.93 13.49 1.88
CA CYS A 221 7.60 13.96 1.50
C CYS A 221 7.47 13.95 -0.02
N GLY A 222 6.53 13.20 -0.55
CA GLY A 222 6.38 12.99 -2.00
C GLY A 222 7.41 12.03 -2.61
N GLU A 223 8.18 11.32 -1.78
CA GLU A 223 9.25 10.43 -2.23
C GLU A 223 8.75 9.03 -2.57
N VAL A 224 9.52 8.36 -3.43
CA VAL A 224 9.28 6.98 -3.86
C VAL A 224 10.49 6.13 -3.47
N LEU A 225 10.32 5.24 -2.48
CA LEU A 225 11.31 4.23 -2.16
C LEU A 225 11.01 2.96 -2.94
N SER A 226 12.01 2.43 -3.67
CA SER A 226 11.84 1.21 -4.46
C SER A 226 12.74 0.06 -3.98
N PRO A 227 12.32 -0.67 -2.93
CA PRO A 227 12.99 -1.90 -2.50
C PRO A 227 12.64 -3.05 -3.45
N ASN A 228 13.42 -3.22 -4.52
CA ASN A 228 13.06 -4.04 -5.68
C ASN A 228 14.05 -5.19 -5.99
N ALA A 229 14.96 -5.52 -5.07
CA ALA A 229 15.99 -6.56 -5.26
C ALA A 229 16.91 -6.32 -6.49
N GLY A 230 16.93 -5.11 -7.03
CA GLY A 230 17.67 -4.74 -8.23
C GLY A 230 16.93 -5.03 -9.55
N ALA A 231 15.62 -5.29 -9.50
CA ALA A 231 14.80 -5.47 -10.70
C ALA A 231 14.77 -4.21 -11.57
N VAL A 232 14.90 -3.05 -10.95
CA VAL A 232 15.04 -1.74 -11.61
C VAL A 232 16.18 -0.97 -10.95
N ILE A 233 17.12 -0.48 -11.75
CA ILE A 233 18.28 0.31 -11.31
C ILE A 233 18.25 1.67 -12.03
#